data_cf7145fc63024a1164d71fb0a8adfc0c
#
_entry.id   cf7145fc63024a1164d71fb0a8adfc0c
#
_cell.length_a   1.000
_cell.length_b   1.000
_cell.length_c   1.000
_cell.angle_alpha   90.00
_cell.angle_beta   90.00
_cell.angle_gamma   90.00
#
_symmetry.space_group_name_H-M   'P 1'
#
loop_
_entity.id
_entity.type
_entity.pdbx_description
1 polymer ?
#
loop_
_entity_poly.entity_id
_entity_poly.type
_entity_poly.pdbx_seq_one_letter_code
_entity_poly.pdbx_strand_id
1 'polypeptide(L)'
;MSQDTDVRAADPVLGRLAEAILIPPFPGTAAPGWVLDALGRGLAGVTLYGQNIAAPGQVSAPTAALREATAGDGPVIAIDEEGGDVTRVAFAEGSPYPGNAALGMVDDTALTRAVHQAIGADLATLGINFDMAPCADVLGAADSPAIGTRSFGADTGLVSRHTAAAVAGLQDAGVAACTKHFPGHGRTGTDTHEAIATIEGGLADLRLVDLPPFEAAIRAGTVAIMPSHLRVPELTGDLPASVSAAALTGLLRGELGFTGVIVSDALEMRATRDLFGIPRAAVLAVAAGIDLLCLGREGSEDDYLAVREALVAAVRDGALDGERLEEAADRVARLRGGLARTRSAAPAAVGMSSDSAGPVGAGSVGAGSVDAGPVGVGPGASGLGRVGPAVGLVAARRAVQVSGPRRTLSHPVIIEVEPRENIAAGRFGWGLGPWAPAGSVHRVSAAGRLLNGAGLGPADDAASAAGPGPVDAAGILAAAAGRSLVAVVRDAHRDEQTKSLVSALLAARPDLILVEMGLPFWRPPEGTSYLATYGASRASAHAAAELLGLAPA
;
A
#
# COMPACT_ATOMS: atom_id res chain seq x y z
N MET A 1 30.30 -3.37 51.73
CA MET A 1 29.64 -4.39 50.92
C MET A 1 29.35 -3.74 49.59
N SER A 2 30.26 -3.96 48.63
CA SER A 2 30.17 -3.49 47.27
C SER A 2 29.10 -4.31 46.56
N GLN A 3 28.08 -3.64 46.02
CA GLN A 3 27.15 -4.29 45.11
C GLN A 3 27.84 -4.33 43.74
N ASP A 4 28.37 -5.48 43.41
CA ASP A 4 28.71 -5.85 42.03
C ASP A 4 27.45 -5.80 41.19
N THR A 5 27.24 -4.68 40.52
CA THR A 5 26.40 -4.62 39.30
C THR A 5 27.22 -5.29 38.20
N ASP A 6 27.05 -6.62 38.14
CA ASP A 6 27.54 -7.44 37.05
C ASP A 6 26.80 -6.97 35.77
N VAL A 7 27.45 -6.07 35.03
CA VAL A 7 27.03 -5.72 33.66
C VAL A 7 27.29 -7.00 32.86
N ARG A 8 26.24 -7.85 32.76
CA ARG A 8 26.25 -9.08 31.96
C ARG A 8 26.71 -8.69 30.56
N ALA A 9 27.94 -9.06 30.22
CA ALA A 9 28.55 -8.75 28.95
C ALA A 9 27.57 -9.12 27.80
N ALA A 10 27.31 -8.16 26.93
CA ALA A 10 26.44 -8.36 25.78
C ALA A 10 26.97 -9.56 24.96
N ASP A 11 26.13 -10.57 24.72
CA ASP A 11 26.51 -11.69 23.88
C ASP A 11 26.54 -11.22 22.41
N PRO A 12 27.73 -11.06 21.80
CA PRO A 12 27.83 -10.48 20.47
C PRO A 12 27.25 -11.38 19.37
N VAL A 13 27.09 -12.69 19.63
CA VAL A 13 26.50 -13.62 18.67
C VAL A 13 24.99 -13.47 18.68
N LEU A 14 24.34 -13.55 19.85
CA LEU A 14 22.91 -13.35 19.98
C LEU A 14 22.50 -11.94 19.54
N GLY A 15 23.32 -10.93 19.84
CA GLY A 15 23.08 -9.56 19.37
C GLY A 15 23.03 -9.45 17.85
N ARG A 16 23.94 -10.11 17.14
CA ARG A 16 23.93 -10.15 15.65
C ARG A 16 22.75 -10.94 15.10
N LEU A 17 22.39 -12.07 15.72
CA LEU A 17 21.21 -12.84 15.31
C LEU A 17 19.93 -12.02 15.47
N ALA A 18 19.77 -11.29 16.58
CA ALA A 18 18.64 -10.40 16.80
C ALA A 18 18.60 -9.27 15.76
N GLU A 19 19.74 -8.63 15.45
CA GLU A 19 19.81 -7.60 14.40
C GLU A 19 19.50 -8.16 13.01
N ALA A 20 19.88 -9.39 12.71
CA ALA A 20 19.66 -10.04 11.42
C ALA A 20 18.19 -10.31 11.06
N ILE A 21 17.27 -10.09 12.00
CA ILE A 21 15.82 -10.28 11.80
C ILE A 21 15.00 -8.99 12.00
N LEU A 22 15.63 -7.80 12.00
CA LEU A 22 14.95 -6.54 12.26
C LEU A 22 15.01 -5.61 11.04
N ILE A 23 13.86 -4.97 10.74
CA ILE A 23 13.73 -3.90 9.74
C ILE A 23 13.04 -2.67 10.38
N PRO A 24 13.75 -1.89 11.23
CA PRO A 24 13.20 -0.70 11.84
C PRO A 24 12.98 0.43 10.82
N PRO A 25 12.07 1.38 11.10
CA PRO A 25 11.98 2.65 10.39
C PRO A 25 13.07 3.61 10.87
N PHE A 26 13.15 4.76 10.23
CA PHE A 26 13.92 5.89 10.73
C PHE A 26 13.24 7.22 10.36
N PRO A 27 13.49 8.31 11.13
CA PRO A 27 12.91 9.61 10.81
C PRO A 27 13.67 10.32 9.69
N GLY A 28 12.96 11.13 8.92
CA GLY A 28 13.54 12.01 7.90
C GLY A 28 13.96 11.31 6.61
N THR A 29 14.52 12.08 5.69
CA THR A 29 14.81 11.64 4.31
C THR A 29 16.22 11.11 4.09
N ALA A 30 17.06 11.09 5.14
CA ALA A 30 18.39 10.52 5.12
C ALA A 30 18.53 9.52 6.28
N ALA A 31 19.23 8.40 6.05
CA ALA A 31 19.49 7.41 7.08
C ALA A 31 20.37 8.00 8.18
N PRO A 32 19.93 7.96 9.46
CA PRO A 32 20.74 8.43 10.58
C PRO A 32 21.91 7.48 10.87
N GLY A 33 22.94 8.00 11.58
CA GLY A 33 24.16 7.25 11.88
C GLY A 33 23.91 5.90 12.55
N TRP A 34 22.97 5.83 13.50
CA TRP A 34 22.66 4.59 14.19
C TRP A 34 22.16 3.47 13.25
N VAL A 35 21.39 3.81 12.19
CA VAL A 35 20.94 2.85 11.18
C VAL A 35 22.13 2.33 10.36
N LEU A 36 23.02 3.24 9.91
CA LEU A 36 24.20 2.86 9.14
C LEU A 36 25.14 1.96 9.95
N ASP A 37 25.34 2.31 11.23
CA ASP A 37 26.15 1.51 12.16
C ASP A 37 25.51 0.13 12.43
N ALA A 38 24.18 0.07 12.60
CA ALA A 38 23.46 -1.19 12.79
C ALA A 38 23.54 -2.09 11.54
N LEU A 39 23.43 -1.52 10.33
CA LEU A 39 23.62 -2.26 9.07
C LEU A 39 25.05 -2.83 8.98
N GLY A 40 26.05 -2.06 9.41
CA GLY A 40 27.43 -2.51 9.49
C GLY A 40 27.64 -3.67 10.49
N ARG A 41 26.81 -3.77 11.54
CA ARG A 41 26.82 -4.87 12.51
C ARG A 41 26.02 -6.10 12.09
N GLY A 42 25.13 -5.98 11.09
CA GLY A 42 24.33 -7.10 10.58
C GLY A 42 22.81 -6.93 10.60
N LEU A 43 22.30 -5.70 10.86
CA LEU A 43 20.87 -5.40 10.73
C LEU A 43 20.32 -5.90 9.39
N ALA A 44 19.15 -6.55 9.43
CA ALA A 44 18.54 -7.13 8.22
C ALA A 44 18.26 -6.08 7.16
N GLY A 45 17.78 -4.90 7.56
CA GLY A 45 17.40 -3.83 6.66
C GLY A 45 16.58 -2.74 7.33
N VAL A 46 15.78 -2.03 6.56
CA VAL A 46 14.89 -0.95 7.03
C VAL A 46 13.55 -0.98 6.31
N THR A 47 12.54 -0.37 6.93
CA THR A 47 11.25 -0.08 6.28
C THR A 47 11.12 1.42 6.03
N LEU A 48 10.82 1.79 4.77
CA LEU A 48 10.59 3.17 4.36
C LEU A 48 9.09 3.51 4.45
N TYR A 49 8.81 4.67 5.01
CA TYR A 49 7.47 5.24 5.12
C TYR A 49 7.39 6.60 4.43
N GLY A 50 6.21 7.20 4.34
CA GLY A 50 6.03 8.50 3.71
C GLY A 50 6.96 9.61 4.27
N GLN A 51 7.33 9.53 5.54
CA GLN A 51 8.30 10.46 6.18
C GLN A 51 9.71 10.41 5.58
N ASN A 52 10.04 9.33 4.88
CA ASN A 52 11.35 9.15 4.24
C ASN A 52 11.36 9.65 2.78
N ILE A 53 10.22 10.10 2.27
CA ILE A 53 10.03 10.41 0.84
C ILE A 53 9.53 11.85 0.70
N ALA A 54 10.41 12.74 0.29
CA ALA A 54 10.05 14.12 -0.07
C ALA A 54 9.66 14.24 -1.55
N ALA A 55 10.32 13.44 -2.40
CA ALA A 55 10.02 13.29 -3.82
C ALA A 55 10.58 11.95 -4.31
N PRO A 56 10.01 11.31 -5.35
CA PRO A 56 10.47 10.00 -5.82
C PRO A 56 11.98 9.94 -6.09
N GLY A 57 12.54 10.90 -6.81
CA GLY A 57 13.97 10.92 -7.17
C GLY A 57 14.93 11.08 -5.98
N GLN A 58 14.44 11.60 -4.83
CA GLN A 58 15.27 11.77 -3.64
C GLN A 58 15.62 10.42 -2.98
N VAL A 59 14.79 9.38 -3.15
CA VAL A 59 14.91 8.09 -2.44
C VAL A 59 16.17 7.31 -2.84
N SER A 60 16.67 7.50 -4.05
CA SER A 60 17.83 6.75 -4.56
C SER A 60 19.13 7.01 -3.77
N ALA A 61 19.33 8.23 -3.24
CA ALA A 61 20.52 8.54 -2.46
C ALA A 61 20.54 7.84 -1.08
N PRO A 62 19.48 7.92 -0.24
CA PRO A 62 19.46 7.19 1.02
C PRO A 62 19.50 5.67 0.83
N THR A 63 18.83 5.10 -0.19
CA THR A 63 18.91 3.66 -0.44
C THR A 63 20.31 3.21 -0.90
N ALA A 64 21.07 4.07 -1.61
CA ALA A 64 22.46 3.80 -1.92
C ALA A 64 23.33 3.80 -0.64
N ALA A 65 23.17 4.80 0.23
CA ALA A 65 23.90 4.87 1.51
C ALA A 65 23.61 3.66 2.42
N LEU A 66 22.34 3.21 2.50
CA LEU A 66 21.98 1.99 3.24
C LEU A 66 22.72 0.75 2.70
N ARG A 67 22.86 0.63 1.39
CA ARG A 67 23.58 -0.50 0.77
C ARG A 67 25.08 -0.42 1.02
N GLU A 68 25.67 0.77 0.92
CA GLU A 68 27.09 0.99 1.16
C GLU A 68 27.47 0.66 2.60
N ALA A 69 26.57 0.93 3.56
CA ALA A 69 26.79 0.61 4.98
C ALA A 69 26.66 -0.89 5.28
N THR A 70 26.12 -1.71 4.36
CA THR A 70 25.84 -3.12 4.61
C THR A 70 26.88 -4.01 3.94
N ALA A 71 27.45 -4.95 4.70
CA ALA A 71 28.35 -5.97 4.15
C ALA A 71 27.57 -7.10 3.43
N GLY A 72 28.18 -7.70 2.39
CA GLY A 72 27.66 -8.89 1.71
C GLY A 72 26.49 -8.59 0.78
N ASP A 73 25.37 -9.32 0.95
CA ASP A 73 24.22 -9.34 0.01
C ASP A 73 23.40 -8.05 -0.02
N GLY A 74 23.72 -7.07 0.83
CA GLY A 74 22.97 -5.83 1.00
C GLY A 74 21.75 -5.99 1.91
N PRO A 75 21.09 -4.87 2.26
CA PRO A 75 19.96 -4.87 3.17
C PRO A 75 18.64 -5.16 2.47
N VAL A 76 17.63 -5.59 3.24
CA VAL A 76 16.23 -5.46 2.88
C VAL A 76 15.86 -3.98 2.96
N ILE A 77 15.36 -3.40 1.88
CA ILE A 77 14.80 -2.05 1.86
C ILE A 77 13.33 -2.20 1.50
N ALA A 78 12.49 -2.18 2.52
CA ALA A 78 11.08 -2.49 2.43
C ALA A 78 10.21 -1.23 2.31
N ILE A 79 9.05 -1.37 1.66
CA ILE A 79 8.04 -0.31 1.52
C ILE A 79 6.65 -0.94 1.35
N ASP A 80 5.58 -0.17 1.65
CA ASP A 80 4.21 -0.46 1.19
C ASP A 80 3.92 0.34 -0.09
N GLU A 81 3.98 -0.27 -1.25
CA GLU A 81 3.61 0.35 -2.52
C GLU A 81 2.63 -0.56 -3.27
N GLU A 82 1.38 -0.62 -2.77
CA GLU A 82 0.34 -1.50 -3.33
C GLU A 82 -0.22 -0.97 -4.66
N GLY A 83 0.09 0.29 -5.00
CA GLY A 83 -0.63 1.04 -6.02
C GLY A 83 -1.98 1.55 -5.49
N GLY A 84 -2.76 2.23 -6.34
CA GLY A 84 -4.05 2.76 -5.91
C GLY A 84 -3.93 3.75 -4.76
N ASP A 85 -4.67 3.47 -3.70
CA ASP A 85 -4.78 4.34 -2.54
C ASP A 85 -3.60 4.19 -1.56
N VAL A 86 -2.87 3.07 -1.63
CA VAL A 86 -1.68 2.82 -0.80
C VAL A 86 -0.42 3.01 -1.64
N THR A 87 0.10 4.21 -1.58
CA THR A 87 1.38 4.61 -2.22
C THR A 87 2.20 5.45 -1.25
N ARG A 88 3.50 5.19 -1.19
CA ARG A 88 4.45 6.00 -0.44
C ARG A 88 5.31 6.82 -1.38
N VAL A 89 5.70 6.23 -2.52
CA VAL A 89 6.56 6.88 -3.51
C VAL A 89 5.84 8.06 -4.18
N ALA A 90 4.57 7.92 -4.51
CA ALA A 90 3.77 8.94 -5.16
C ALA A 90 2.76 9.63 -4.23
N PHE A 91 3.05 9.68 -2.94
CA PHE A 91 2.15 10.17 -1.90
C PHE A 91 1.54 11.55 -2.21
N ALA A 92 2.35 12.52 -2.65
CA ALA A 92 1.89 13.89 -2.90
C ALA A 92 0.94 14.01 -4.11
N GLU A 93 1.16 13.20 -5.14
CA GLU A 93 0.46 13.32 -6.42
C GLU A 93 -0.57 12.21 -6.65
N GLY A 94 -0.58 11.17 -5.82
CA GLY A 94 -1.32 9.94 -6.01
C GLY A 94 -0.63 8.94 -6.94
N SER A 95 -0.87 7.65 -6.73
CA SER A 95 -0.25 6.57 -7.50
C SER A 95 -0.53 6.70 -9.00
N PRO A 96 0.49 6.53 -9.87
CA PRO A 96 0.29 6.44 -11.32
C PRO A 96 -0.33 5.09 -11.74
N TYR A 97 -0.58 4.20 -10.79
CA TYR A 97 -1.17 2.88 -11.01
C TYR A 97 -2.53 2.77 -10.29
N PRO A 98 -3.54 2.12 -10.88
CA PRO A 98 -4.78 1.84 -10.19
C PRO A 98 -4.56 0.78 -9.10
N GLY A 99 -5.42 0.79 -8.08
CA GLY A 99 -5.39 -0.22 -7.02
C GLY A 99 -6.01 -1.55 -7.43
N ASN A 100 -5.94 -2.50 -6.51
CA ASN A 100 -6.38 -3.87 -6.75
C ASN A 100 -7.87 -3.98 -7.09
N ALA A 101 -8.76 -3.17 -6.47
CA ALA A 101 -10.19 -3.20 -6.80
C ALA A 101 -10.46 -2.82 -8.26
N ALA A 102 -9.74 -1.85 -8.79
CA ALA A 102 -9.83 -1.49 -10.21
C ALA A 102 -9.30 -2.62 -11.11
N LEU A 103 -8.20 -3.27 -10.74
CA LEU A 103 -7.66 -4.41 -11.48
C LEU A 103 -8.60 -5.63 -11.43
N GLY A 104 -9.20 -5.91 -10.28
CA GLY A 104 -10.21 -6.96 -10.12
C GLY A 104 -11.48 -6.69 -10.92
N MET A 105 -11.90 -5.41 -11.02
CA MET A 105 -13.04 -5.03 -11.87
C MET A 105 -12.78 -5.28 -13.36
N VAL A 106 -11.54 -5.10 -13.82
CA VAL A 106 -11.13 -5.42 -15.20
C VAL A 106 -11.05 -6.92 -15.45
N ASP A 107 -10.68 -7.68 -14.44
CA ASP A 107 -10.49 -9.14 -14.45
C ASP A 107 -9.55 -9.63 -15.58
N ASP A 108 -8.40 -8.99 -15.70
CA ASP A 108 -7.34 -9.34 -16.65
C ASP A 108 -6.02 -9.54 -15.88
N THR A 109 -5.67 -10.81 -15.65
CA THR A 109 -4.47 -11.17 -14.87
C THR A 109 -3.17 -10.78 -15.57
N ALA A 110 -3.14 -10.74 -16.92
CA ALA A 110 -1.98 -10.27 -17.65
C ALA A 110 -1.75 -8.77 -17.42
N LEU A 111 -2.83 -7.98 -17.37
CA LEU A 111 -2.76 -6.56 -17.04
C LEU A 111 -2.35 -6.35 -15.58
N THR A 112 -2.87 -7.14 -14.64
CA THR A 112 -2.46 -7.10 -13.23
C THR A 112 -0.97 -7.37 -13.09
N ARG A 113 -0.44 -8.42 -13.75
CA ARG A 113 1.00 -8.70 -13.77
C ARG A 113 1.80 -7.53 -14.32
N ALA A 114 1.36 -6.94 -15.43
CA ALA A 114 2.06 -5.82 -16.07
C ALA A 114 2.09 -4.56 -15.17
N VAL A 115 0.98 -4.26 -14.46
CA VAL A 115 0.91 -3.13 -13.51
C VAL A 115 1.87 -3.36 -12.34
N HIS A 116 1.85 -4.54 -11.71
CA HIS A 116 2.74 -4.83 -10.58
C HIS A 116 4.21 -4.95 -11.01
N GLN A 117 4.48 -5.39 -12.25
CA GLN A 117 5.83 -5.33 -12.82
C GLN A 117 6.30 -3.88 -12.99
N ALA A 118 5.41 -2.98 -13.38
CA ALA A 118 5.75 -1.56 -13.50
C ALA A 118 6.00 -0.92 -12.12
N ILE A 119 5.18 -1.24 -11.11
CA ILE A 119 5.42 -0.83 -9.71
C ILE A 119 6.79 -1.34 -9.25
N GLY A 120 7.07 -2.63 -9.43
CA GLY A 120 8.35 -3.22 -9.05
C GLY A 120 9.55 -2.57 -9.77
N ALA A 121 9.42 -2.24 -11.06
CA ALA A 121 10.45 -1.57 -11.82
C ALA A 121 10.75 -0.15 -11.31
N ASP A 122 9.71 0.60 -10.95
CA ASP A 122 9.87 1.92 -10.33
C ASP A 122 10.58 1.80 -8.98
N LEU A 123 10.17 0.85 -8.12
CA LEU A 123 10.82 0.58 -6.83
C LEU A 123 12.28 0.17 -6.99
N ALA A 124 12.59 -0.73 -7.91
CA ALA A 124 13.96 -1.17 -8.19
C ALA A 124 14.86 0.00 -8.63
N THR A 125 14.32 0.94 -9.44
CA THR A 125 15.04 2.16 -9.87
C THR A 125 15.40 3.05 -8.68
N LEU A 126 14.53 3.09 -7.65
CA LEU A 126 14.77 3.82 -6.41
C LEU A 126 15.66 3.04 -5.42
N GLY A 127 16.02 1.81 -5.79
CA GLY A 127 16.83 0.94 -4.97
C GLY A 127 16.07 0.23 -3.85
N ILE A 128 14.76 0.23 -3.88
CA ILE A 128 13.89 -0.55 -3.01
C ILE A 128 13.82 -1.97 -3.57
N ASN A 129 13.90 -2.99 -2.72
CA ASN A 129 13.99 -4.38 -3.16
C ASN A 129 12.96 -5.31 -2.51
N PHE A 130 12.09 -4.77 -1.65
CA PHE A 130 11.06 -5.52 -0.95
C PHE A 130 9.78 -4.69 -0.87
N ASP A 131 8.69 -5.19 -1.44
CA ASP A 131 7.39 -4.56 -1.40
C ASP A 131 6.42 -5.36 -0.53
N MET A 132 5.84 -4.70 0.47
CA MET A 132 4.80 -5.28 1.32
C MET A 132 3.46 -5.30 0.56
N ALA A 133 3.45 -5.97 -0.59
CA ALA A 133 2.36 -6.19 -1.52
C ALA A 133 2.52 -7.55 -2.22
N PRO A 134 1.41 -8.13 -2.76
CA PRO A 134 0.07 -7.62 -2.83
C PRO A 134 -0.78 -7.91 -1.59
N CYS A 135 -1.87 -7.14 -1.43
CA CYS A 135 -2.97 -7.49 -0.55
C CYS A 135 -3.77 -8.65 -1.18
N ALA A 136 -3.91 -9.76 -0.45
CA ALA A 136 -4.59 -10.99 -0.88
C ALA A 136 -5.94 -11.20 -0.16
N ASP A 137 -6.41 -10.19 0.56
CA ASP A 137 -7.61 -10.26 1.37
C ASP A 137 -8.87 -10.30 0.50
N VAL A 138 -9.78 -11.22 0.79
CA VAL A 138 -11.09 -11.34 0.12
C VAL A 138 -12.10 -10.48 0.86
N LEU A 139 -12.78 -9.55 0.19
CA LEU A 139 -13.80 -8.71 0.82
C LEU A 139 -15.01 -9.53 1.27
N GLY A 140 -15.42 -9.34 2.52
CA GLY A 140 -16.68 -9.88 3.03
C GLY A 140 -17.92 -9.10 2.55
N ALA A 141 -19.09 -9.55 3.02
CA ALA A 141 -20.35 -8.85 2.77
C ALA A 141 -20.39 -7.49 3.49
N ALA A 142 -19.76 -7.37 4.65
CA ALA A 142 -19.50 -6.10 5.29
C ALA A 142 -18.19 -5.53 4.73
N ASP A 143 -18.24 -4.32 4.21
CA ASP A 143 -17.05 -3.62 3.75
C ASP A 143 -16.01 -3.49 4.87
N SER A 144 -14.81 -4.00 4.65
CA SER A 144 -13.70 -3.86 5.60
C SER A 144 -13.08 -2.47 5.49
N PRO A 145 -13.11 -1.63 6.53
CA PRO A 145 -12.57 -0.27 6.46
C PRO A 145 -11.05 -0.23 6.25
N ALA A 146 -10.31 -1.23 6.72
CA ALA A 146 -8.87 -1.33 6.54
C ALA A 146 -8.47 -1.80 5.14
N ILE A 147 -9.29 -2.63 4.51
CA ILE A 147 -8.97 -3.27 3.23
C ILE A 147 -9.61 -2.52 2.06
N GLY A 148 -10.93 -2.51 1.94
CA GLY A 148 -11.65 -1.75 0.90
C GLY A 148 -11.06 -1.93 -0.50
N THR A 149 -10.68 -0.82 -1.13
CA THR A 149 -10.09 -0.76 -2.49
C THR A 149 -8.74 -1.48 -2.63
N ARG A 150 -8.11 -1.89 -1.52
CA ARG A 150 -6.86 -2.67 -1.51
C ARG A 150 -7.07 -4.13 -1.92
N SER A 151 -8.29 -4.67 -1.79
CA SER A 151 -8.66 -6.00 -2.26
C SER A 151 -8.97 -6.01 -3.75
N PHE A 152 -8.69 -7.12 -4.43
CA PHE A 152 -9.15 -7.34 -5.81
C PHE A 152 -10.67 -7.56 -5.90
N GLY A 153 -11.35 -7.94 -4.81
CA GLY A 153 -12.80 -8.12 -4.78
C GLY A 153 -13.29 -9.11 -3.73
N ALA A 154 -14.55 -9.54 -3.89
CA ALA A 154 -15.23 -10.46 -2.97
C ALA A 154 -15.29 -11.91 -3.49
N ASP A 155 -14.85 -12.19 -4.70
CA ASP A 155 -14.77 -13.55 -5.25
C ASP A 155 -13.39 -14.15 -4.97
N THR A 156 -13.35 -15.23 -4.20
CA THR A 156 -12.13 -15.92 -3.79
C THR A 156 -11.27 -16.36 -4.99
N GLY A 157 -11.90 -16.84 -6.06
CA GLY A 157 -11.20 -17.27 -7.27
C GLY A 157 -10.57 -16.10 -8.02
N LEU A 158 -11.29 -14.96 -8.10
CA LEU A 158 -10.78 -13.72 -8.67
C LEU A 158 -9.57 -13.23 -7.85
N VAL A 159 -9.70 -13.10 -6.53
CA VAL A 159 -8.60 -12.64 -5.67
C VAL A 159 -7.40 -13.57 -5.81
N SER A 160 -7.60 -14.90 -5.83
CA SER A 160 -6.51 -15.88 -5.97
C SER A 160 -5.70 -15.71 -7.26
N ARG A 161 -6.38 -15.59 -8.43
CA ARG A 161 -5.67 -15.47 -9.72
C ARG A 161 -4.96 -14.12 -9.87
N HIS A 162 -5.56 -13.04 -9.34
CA HIS A 162 -4.95 -11.71 -9.36
C HIS A 162 -3.78 -11.58 -8.40
N THR A 163 -3.87 -12.17 -7.19
CA THR A 163 -2.75 -12.25 -6.24
C THR A 163 -1.55 -12.96 -6.85
N ALA A 164 -1.76 -14.12 -7.49
CA ALA A 164 -0.68 -14.83 -8.17
C ALA A 164 -0.02 -14.00 -9.30
N ALA A 165 -0.83 -13.27 -10.07
CA ALA A 165 -0.35 -12.39 -11.14
C ALA A 165 0.45 -11.20 -10.58
N ALA A 166 0.00 -10.61 -9.48
CA ALA A 166 0.68 -9.50 -8.81
C ALA A 166 2.05 -9.92 -8.24
N VAL A 167 2.09 -11.07 -7.54
CA VAL A 167 3.35 -11.67 -7.06
C VAL A 167 4.33 -11.87 -8.21
N ALA A 168 3.88 -12.48 -9.31
CA ALA A 168 4.74 -12.69 -10.46
C ALA A 168 5.25 -11.37 -11.05
N GLY A 169 4.37 -10.34 -11.13
CA GLY A 169 4.76 -9.02 -11.66
C GLY A 169 5.85 -8.34 -10.85
N LEU A 170 5.70 -8.25 -9.53
CA LEU A 170 6.71 -7.65 -8.64
C LEU A 170 8.05 -8.40 -8.72
N GLN A 171 8.00 -9.73 -8.67
CA GLN A 171 9.21 -10.55 -8.67
C GLN A 171 9.92 -10.59 -10.03
N ASP A 172 9.20 -10.47 -11.15
CA ASP A 172 9.78 -10.29 -12.48
C ASP A 172 10.60 -8.99 -12.60
N ALA A 173 10.22 -7.95 -11.83
CA ALA A 173 10.97 -6.70 -11.77
C ALA A 173 12.16 -6.73 -10.78
N GLY A 174 12.37 -7.85 -10.09
CA GLY A 174 13.46 -8.02 -9.14
C GLY A 174 13.18 -7.49 -7.73
N VAL A 175 11.92 -7.21 -7.41
CA VAL A 175 11.46 -6.80 -6.08
C VAL A 175 10.74 -7.96 -5.40
N ALA A 176 11.08 -8.25 -4.16
CA ALA A 176 10.40 -9.28 -3.38
C ALA A 176 8.94 -8.90 -3.15
N ALA A 177 8.02 -9.83 -3.41
CA ALA A 177 6.62 -9.68 -3.06
C ALA A 177 6.36 -10.25 -1.66
N CYS A 178 5.63 -9.48 -0.82
CA CYS A 178 5.17 -9.90 0.49
C CYS A 178 3.64 -9.92 0.51
N THR A 179 3.05 -11.10 0.32
CA THR A 179 1.61 -11.30 0.27
C THR A 179 0.98 -11.12 1.65
N LYS A 180 -0.10 -10.32 1.77
CA LYS A 180 -0.71 -9.94 3.05
C LYS A 180 -2.24 -9.86 2.96
N HIS A 181 -2.96 -9.98 4.08
CA HIS A 181 -2.57 -10.15 5.49
C HIS A 181 -3.05 -11.52 5.98
N PHE A 182 -2.17 -12.50 6.05
CA PHE A 182 -2.51 -13.88 6.42
C PHE A 182 -3.14 -13.95 7.83
N PRO A 183 -4.19 -14.77 8.07
CA PRO A 183 -4.84 -15.70 7.14
C PRO A 183 -5.99 -15.08 6.32
N GLY A 184 -6.12 -13.77 6.25
CA GLY A 184 -7.14 -12.99 5.56
C GLY A 184 -7.76 -11.93 6.48
N HIS A 185 -7.82 -10.68 6.03
CA HIS A 185 -8.30 -9.53 6.82
C HIS A 185 -9.61 -8.94 6.24
N GLY A 186 -10.03 -9.38 5.06
CA GLY A 186 -11.10 -8.72 4.31
C GLY A 186 -12.52 -8.93 4.86
N ARG A 187 -12.71 -9.89 5.80
CA ARG A 187 -14.01 -10.23 6.38
C ARG A 187 -14.17 -9.76 7.83
N THR A 188 -13.57 -8.64 8.18
CA THR A 188 -13.76 -8.00 9.49
C THR A 188 -14.14 -6.54 9.33
N GLY A 189 -15.11 -6.09 10.11
CA GLY A 189 -15.53 -4.69 10.19
C GLY A 189 -14.66 -3.81 11.09
N THR A 190 -13.61 -4.38 11.72
CA THR A 190 -12.72 -3.68 12.64
C THR A 190 -11.35 -3.48 12.00
N ASP A 191 -10.81 -2.28 12.10
CA ASP A 191 -9.43 -1.97 11.70
C ASP A 191 -8.46 -2.37 12.82
N THR A 192 -7.46 -3.21 12.50
CA THR A 192 -6.44 -3.66 13.46
C THR A 192 -5.49 -2.56 13.93
N HIS A 193 -5.48 -1.41 13.25
CA HIS A 193 -4.80 -0.22 13.74
C HIS A 193 -5.52 0.40 14.97
N GLU A 194 -6.83 0.19 15.10
CA GLU A 194 -7.64 0.77 16.17
C GLU A 194 -7.93 -0.22 17.31
N ALA A 195 -8.18 -1.49 16.97
CA ALA A 195 -8.53 -2.54 17.94
C ALA A 195 -8.21 -3.93 17.39
N ILE A 196 -8.30 -4.95 18.26
CA ILE A 196 -8.15 -6.33 17.82
C ILE A 196 -9.38 -6.74 17.02
N ALA A 197 -9.16 -6.99 15.74
CA ALA A 197 -10.19 -7.53 14.86
C ALA A 197 -10.34 -9.05 15.06
N THR A 198 -11.56 -9.54 14.86
CA THR A 198 -11.86 -10.98 14.86
C THR A 198 -12.54 -11.31 13.53
N ILE A 199 -12.08 -12.37 12.86
CA ILE A 199 -12.74 -12.85 11.64
C ILE A 199 -14.09 -13.45 12.03
N GLU A 200 -15.12 -13.04 11.28
CA GLU A 200 -16.44 -13.68 11.34
C GLU A 200 -16.41 -15.00 10.56
N GLY A 201 -16.95 -16.05 11.16
CA GLY A 201 -16.94 -17.41 10.60
C GLY A 201 -15.88 -18.31 11.22
N GLY A 202 -16.01 -19.61 11.00
CA GLY A 202 -15.15 -20.65 11.54
C GLY A 202 -13.94 -20.96 10.65
N LEU A 203 -13.14 -21.94 11.10
CA LEU A 203 -11.98 -22.42 10.35
C LEU A 203 -12.35 -23.00 8.97
N ALA A 204 -13.56 -23.55 8.82
CA ALA A 204 -14.06 -24.05 7.54
C ALA A 204 -14.25 -22.92 6.54
N ASP A 205 -14.84 -21.80 6.96
CA ASP A 205 -15.03 -20.62 6.12
C ASP A 205 -13.69 -19.98 5.75
N LEU A 206 -12.75 -19.91 6.70
CA LEU A 206 -11.39 -19.43 6.44
C LEU A 206 -10.73 -20.25 5.32
N ARG A 207 -10.84 -21.58 5.36
CA ARG A 207 -10.29 -22.49 4.35
C ARG A 207 -10.93 -22.33 2.97
N LEU A 208 -12.22 -22.01 2.91
CA LEU A 208 -12.95 -21.87 1.65
C LEU A 208 -12.78 -20.49 1.02
N VAL A 209 -12.64 -19.44 1.83
CA VAL A 209 -12.71 -18.06 1.37
C VAL A 209 -11.36 -17.36 1.42
N ASP A 210 -10.70 -17.39 2.57
CA ASP A 210 -9.55 -16.51 2.82
C ASP A 210 -8.20 -17.15 2.48
N LEU A 211 -8.04 -18.47 2.66
CA LEU A 211 -6.77 -19.16 2.41
C LEU A 211 -6.42 -19.38 0.93
N PRO A 212 -7.36 -19.61 -0.01
CA PRO A 212 -7.00 -19.90 -1.40
C PRO A 212 -6.14 -18.83 -2.09
N PRO A 213 -6.29 -17.50 -1.84
CA PRO A 213 -5.37 -16.50 -2.37
C PRO A 213 -3.92 -16.68 -1.89
N PHE A 214 -3.71 -17.06 -0.61
CA PHE A 214 -2.38 -17.35 -0.08
C PHE A 214 -1.79 -18.61 -0.68
N GLU A 215 -2.58 -19.67 -0.86
CA GLU A 215 -2.16 -20.85 -1.59
C GLU A 215 -1.74 -20.52 -3.04
N ALA A 216 -2.50 -19.67 -3.70
CA ALA A 216 -2.18 -19.20 -5.05
C ALA A 216 -0.87 -18.38 -5.07
N ALA A 217 -0.64 -17.53 -4.07
CA ALA A 217 0.60 -16.79 -3.91
C ALA A 217 1.80 -17.72 -3.66
N ILE A 218 1.64 -18.73 -2.81
CA ILE A 218 2.68 -19.74 -2.53
C ILE A 218 3.03 -20.51 -3.81
N ARG A 219 2.02 -20.95 -4.57
CA ARG A 219 2.24 -21.61 -5.88
C ARG A 219 2.90 -20.69 -6.91
N ALA A 220 2.62 -19.37 -6.84
CA ALA A 220 3.28 -18.35 -7.69
C ALA A 220 4.70 -18.02 -7.22
N GLY A 221 5.15 -18.57 -6.09
CA GLY A 221 6.51 -18.40 -5.58
C GLY A 221 6.72 -17.11 -4.78
N THR A 222 5.68 -16.59 -4.09
CA THR A 222 5.86 -15.45 -3.18
C THR A 222 6.99 -15.74 -2.19
N VAL A 223 7.93 -14.81 -2.05
CA VAL A 223 9.10 -15.01 -1.18
C VAL A 223 8.85 -14.60 0.25
N ALA A 224 7.78 -13.82 0.49
CA ALA A 224 7.38 -13.41 1.84
C ALA A 224 5.85 -13.44 2.01
N ILE A 225 5.40 -13.68 3.25
CA ILE A 225 4.00 -13.55 3.68
C ILE A 225 3.97 -12.79 5.00
N MET A 226 3.02 -11.85 5.10
CA MET A 226 2.80 -11.05 6.31
C MET A 226 1.49 -11.47 6.97
N PRO A 227 1.52 -11.99 8.22
CA PRO A 227 0.32 -12.23 9.00
C PRO A 227 -0.25 -10.95 9.59
N SER A 228 -1.56 -10.91 9.76
CA SER A 228 -2.28 -9.83 10.41
C SER A 228 -2.33 -9.98 11.93
N HIS A 229 -2.63 -8.86 12.62
CA HIS A 229 -2.86 -8.84 14.07
C HIS A 229 -4.34 -9.11 14.42
N LEU A 230 -4.99 -10.03 13.72
CA LEU A 230 -6.38 -10.39 14.00
C LEU A 230 -6.51 -11.78 14.65
N ARG A 231 -7.67 -12.05 15.26
CA ARG A 231 -8.02 -13.33 15.86
C ARG A 231 -8.85 -14.18 14.91
N VAL A 232 -8.54 -15.48 14.95
CA VAL A 232 -9.36 -16.53 14.37
C VAL A 232 -9.62 -17.52 15.51
N PRO A 233 -10.69 -17.37 16.30
CA PRO A 233 -10.85 -18.09 17.58
C PRO A 233 -10.66 -19.59 17.49
N GLU A 234 -11.16 -20.27 16.44
CA GLU A 234 -10.99 -21.70 16.23
C GLU A 234 -9.55 -22.12 15.90
N LEU A 235 -8.70 -21.21 15.43
CA LEU A 235 -7.31 -21.46 15.06
C LEU A 235 -6.33 -20.90 16.10
N THR A 236 -6.55 -19.67 16.54
CA THR A 236 -5.58 -18.91 17.35
C THR A 236 -6.00 -18.78 18.81
N GLY A 237 -7.22 -19.17 19.16
CA GLY A 237 -7.81 -18.84 20.46
C GLY A 237 -7.89 -17.31 20.66
N ASP A 238 -7.38 -16.84 21.79
CA ASP A 238 -7.37 -15.42 22.14
C ASP A 238 -6.16 -14.65 21.58
N LEU A 239 -5.23 -15.33 20.90
CA LEU A 239 -4.03 -14.70 20.35
C LEU A 239 -4.29 -14.12 18.95
N PRO A 240 -3.66 -12.99 18.60
CA PRO A 240 -3.54 -12.57 17.20
C PRO A 240 -2.76 -13.60 16.37
N ALA A 241 -3.11 -13.72 15.07
CA ALA A 241 -2.45 -14.67 14.17
C ALA A 241 -0.93 -14.44 14.09
N SER A 242 -0.49 -13.19 14.16
CA SER A 242 0.93 -12.80 14.14
C SER A 242 1.79 -13.31 15.33
N VAL A 243 1.16 -13.76 16.41
CA VAL A 243 1.83 -14.36 17.59
C VAL A 243 1.29 -15.75 17.93
N SER A 244 0.63 -16.41 16.99
CA SER A 244 0.05 -17.75 17.16
C SER A 244 0.85 -18.79 16.39
N ALA A 245 1.47 -19.72 17.12
CA ALA A 245 2.18 -20.86 16.51
C ALA A 245 1.21 -21.76 15.71
N ALA A 246 -0.05 -21.88 16.11
CA ALA A 246 -1.05 -22.63 15.35
C ALA A 246 -1.28 -22.00 13.95
N ALA A 247 -1.31 -20.67 13.86
CA ALA A 247 -1.46 -19.99 12.58
C ALA A 247 -0.17 -20.03 11.74
N LEU A 248 0.98 -19.72 12.33
CA LEU A 248 2.23 -19.54 11.57
C LEU A 248 2.95 -20.85 11.31
N THR A 249 3.24 -21.60 12.37
CA THR A 249 3.97 -22.88 12.25
C THR A 249 3.03 -24.00 11.83
N GLY A 250 1.84 -24.08 12.42
CA GLY A 250 0.87 -25.13 12.12
C GLY A 250 0.25 -24.98 10.72
N LEU A 251 -0.49 -23.91 10.49
CA LEU A 251 -1.23 -23.72 9.25
C LEU A 251 -0.32 -23.24 8.10
N LEU A 252 0.38 -22.12 8.25
CA LEU A 252 1.13 -21.52 7.13
C LEU A 252 2.35 -22.37 6.73
N ARG A 253 3.18 -22.81 7.70
CA ARG A 253 4.34 -23.67 7.42
C ARG A 253 3.93 -25.12 7.17
N GLY A 254 3.16 -25.71 8.11
CA GLY A 254 2.88 -27.14 8.11
C GLY A 254 1.88 -27.57 7.06
N GLU A 255 0.70 -26.93 7.00
CA GLU A 255 -0.37 -27.34 6.08
C GLU A 255 -0.19 -26.71 4.68
N LEU A 256 0.05 -25.39 4.58
CA LEU A 256 0.20 -24.69 3.30
C LEU A 256 1.60 -24.83 2.70
N GLY A 257 2.57 -25.34 3.46
CA GLY A 257 3.92 -25.64 2.98
C GLY A 257 4.76 -24.39 2.62
N PHE A 258 4.47 -23.23 3.21
CA PHE A 258 5.22 -22.02 2.92
C PHE A 258 6.64 -22.09 3.49
N THR A 259 7.65 -21.89 2.64
CA THR A 259 9.08 -22.00 2.99
C THR A 259 9.82 -20.65 2.98
N GLY A 260 9.19 -19.59 2.47
CA GLY A 260 9.75 -18.24 2.43
C GLY A 260 9.80 -17.54 3.80
N VAL A 261 10.03 -16.24 3.81
CA VAL A 261 10.12 -15.42 5.03
C VAL A 261 8.74 -15.01 5.52
N ILE A 262 8.43 -15.24 6.80
CA ILE A 262 7.25 -14.68 7.44
C ILE A 262 7.65 -13.35 8.09
N VAL A 263 7.04 -12.26 7.63
CA VAL A 263 7.34 -10.88 8.08
C VAL A 263 6.23 -10.42 8.99
N SER A 264 6.53 -9.87 10.17
CA SER A 264 5.45 -9.31 11.01
C SER A 264 4.83 -8.07 10.35
N ASP A 265 3.55 -7.84 10.58
CA ASP A 265 2.99 -6.50 10.46
C ASP A 265 3.60 -5.60 11.56
N ALA A 266 3.36 -4.29 11.49
CA ALA A 266 3.95 -3.31 12.39
C ALA A 266 3.62 -3.61 13.88
N LEU A 267 4.65 -3.90 14.68
CA LEU A 267 4.47 -4.37 16.06
C LEU A 267 3.88 -3.33 17.01
N GLU A 268 3.96 -2.04 16.67
CA GLU A 268 3.36 -0.96 17.44
C GLU A 268 1.86 -0.75 17.17
N MET A 269 1.26 -1.49 16.24
CA MET A 269 -0.20 -1.46 16.06
C MET A 269 -0.91 -1.81 17.37
N ARG A 270 -2.03 -1.10 17.66
CA ARG A 270 -2.73 -1.21 18.95
C ARG A 270 -3.13 -2.64 19.30
N ALA A 271 -3.46 -3.44 18.27
CA ALA A 271 -3.81 -4.84 18.45
C ALA A 271 -2.71 -5.70 19.12
N THR A 272 -1.45 -5.33 19.01
CA THR A 272 -0.29 -6.03 19.62
C THR A 272 0.33 -5.23 20.75
N ARG A 273 0.54 -3.94 20.52
CA ARG A 273 1.18 -3.05 21.51
C ARG A 273 0.42 -3.00 22.84
N ASP A 274 -0.91 -2.85 22.78
CA ASP A 274 -1.75 -2.69 23.99
C ASP A 274 -1.86 -4.01 24.78
N LEU A 275 -1.67 -5.17 24.12
CA LEU A 275 -1.70 -6.47 24.78
C LEU A 275 -0.36 -6.84 25.43
N PHE A 276 0.75 -6.58 24.74
CA PHE A 276 2.04 -7.18 25.10
C PHE A 276 3.15 -6.15 25.31
N GLY A 277 3.03 -4.93 24.75
CA GLY A 277 4.15 -4.03 24.52
C GLY A 277 5.05 -4.53 23.38
N ILE A 278 5.75 -3.60 22.70
CA ILE A 278 6.53 -3.91 21.48
C ILE A 278 7.62 -4.98 21.72
N PRO A 279 8.47 -4.89 22.77
CA PRO A 279 9.55 -5.87 22.96
C PRO A 279 9.03 -7.30 23.20
N ARG A 280 7.98 -7.45 24.02
CA ARG A 280 7.39 -8.76 24.29
C ARG A 280 6.64 -9.31 23.08
N ALA A 281 5.93 -8.45 22.32
CA ALA A 281 5.29 -8.84 21.07
C ALA A 281 6.31 -9.41 20.09
N ALA A 282 7.50 -8.80 19.97
CA ALA A 282 8.59 -9.29 19.12
C ALA A 282 9.05 -10.70 19.51
N VAL A 283 9.27 -10.95 20.82
CA VAL A 283 9.68 -12.27 21.33
C VAL A 283 8.59 -13.32 21.02
N LEU A 284 7.32 -12.99 21.29
CA LEU A 284 6.19 -13.90 21.02
C LEU A 284 6.03 -14.19 19.51
N ALA A 285 6.23 -13.17 18.68
CA ALA A 285 6.15 -13.31 17.22
C ALA A 285 7.23 -14.25 16.68
N VAL A 286 8.50 -14.09 17.11
CA VAL A 286 9.59 -14.99 16.70
C VAL A 286 9.34 -16.41 17.21
N ALA A 287 8.93 -16.56 18.46
CA ALA A 287 8.59 -17.88 19.03
C ALA A 287 7.45 -18.58 18.27
N ALA A 288 6.47 -17.81 17.76
CA ALA A 288 5.36 -18.33 16.98
C ALA A 288 5.72 -18.68 15.52
N GLY A 289 6.83 -18.18 14.99
CA GLY A 289 7.29 -18.51 13.62
C GLY A 289 7.59 -17.32 12.70
N ILE A 290 7.52 -16.07 13.18
CA ILE A 290 7.99 -14.89 12.42
C ILE A 290 9.51 -14.99 12.23
N ASP A 291 9.97 -14.64 11.03
CA ASP A 291 11.39 -14.62 10.68
C ASP A 291 11.95 -13.20 10.55
N LEU A 292 11.14 -12.21 10.21
CA LEU A 292 11.54 -10.82 10.03
C LEU A 292 10.56 -9.88 10.73
N LEU A 293 11.07 -9.06 11.64
CA LEU A 293 10.26 -8.16 12.44
C LEU A 293 10.23 -6.75 11.83
N CYS A 294 9.03 -6.30 11.48
CA CYS A 294 8.78 -4.94 11.04
C CYS A 294 8.42 -4.07 12.25
N LEU A 295 9.12 -2.95 12.42
CA LEU A 295 8.69 -1.86 13.26
C LEU A 295 8.04 -0.81 12.36
N GLY A 296 6.87 -0.31 12.74
CA GLY A 296 6.10 0.59 11.92
C GLY A 296 6.58 2.04 12.00
N ARG A 297 5.81 2.93 11.39
CA ARG A 297 6.22 4.32 11.13
C ARG A 297 6.67 5.12 12.36
N GLU A 298 6.07 4.86 13.52
CA GLU A 298 6.34 5.56 14.77
C GLU A 298 7.54 4.98 15.54
N GLY A 299 8.11 3.85 15.06
CA GLY A 299 9.23 3.19 15.70
C GLY A 299 10.48 4.08 15.75
N SER A 300 11.16 4.05 16.90
CA SER A 300 12.33 4.85 17.21
C SER A 300 13.59 3.98 17.33
N GLU A 301 14.75 4.63 17.48
CA GLU A 301 16.01 3.96 17.87
C GLU A 301 15.86 3.22 19.21
N ASP A 302 15.17 3.84 20.18
CA ASP A 302 14.92 3.22 21.50
C ASP A 302 14.07 1.96 21.37
N ASP A 303 13.03 1.96 20.52
CA ASP A 303 12.21 0.78 20.27
C ASP A 303 13.03 -0.34 19.62
N TYR A 304 13.85 -0.01 18.63
CA TYR A 304 14.76 -0.95 17.99
C TYR A 304 15.70 -1.60 19.02
N LEU A 305 16.34 -0.79 19.87
CA LEU A 305 17.25 -1.28 20.90
C LEU A 305 16.50 -2.14 21.93
N ALA A 306 15.32 -1.71 22.37
CA ALA A 306 14.51 -2.46 23.33
C ALA A 306 14.08 -3.82 22.77
N VAL A 307 13.68 -3.91 21.49
CA VAL A 307 13.33 -5.17 20.83
C VAL A 307 14.55 -6.09 20.72
N ARG A 308 15.69 -5.55 20.27
CA ARG A 308 16.95 -6.30 20.17
C ARG A 308 17.34 -6.91 21.52
N GLU A 309 17.32 -6.10 22.58
CA GLU A 309 17.67 -6.54 23.94
C GLU A 309 16.67 -7.58 24.47
N ALA A 310 15.36 -7.42 24.20
CA ALA A 310 14.35 -8.38 24.60
C ALA A 310 14.55 -9.75 23.94
N LEU A 311 14.90 -9.81 22.66
CA LEU A 311 15.22 -11.06 21.96
C LEU A 311 16.44 -11.75 22.56
N VAL A 312 17.53 -11.00 22.82
CA VAL A 312 18.74 -11.54 23.45
C VAL A 312 18.43 -12.07 24.85
N ALA A 313 17.70 -11.30 25.66
CA ALA A 313 17.30 -11.72 27.01
C ALA A 313 16.43 -12.97 26.98
N ALA A 314 15.45 -13.03 26.09
CA ALA A 314 14.54 -14.16 25.97
C ALA A 314 15.26 -15.48 25.62
N VAL A 315 16.30 -15.42 24.77
CA VAL A 315 17.13 -16.61 24.48
C VAL A 315 17.93 -17.03 25.71
N ARG A 316 18.55 -16.09 26.43
CA ARG A 316 19.33 -16.38 27.65
C ARG A 316 18.48 -16.98 28.77
N ASP A 317 17.24 -16.49 28.89
CA ASP A 317 16.32 -16.92 29.94
C ASP A 317 15.52 -18.19 29.55
N GLY A 318 15.72 -18.70 28.32
CA GLY A 318 15.01 -19.88 27.77
C GLY A 318 13.56 -19.63 27.40
N ALA A 319 13.12 -18.36 27.33
CA ALA A 319 11.76 -17.98 26.87
C ALA A 319 11.63 -17.98 25.33
N LEU A 320 12.74 -17.90 24.61
CA LEU A 320 12.87 -18.09 23.17
C LEU A 320 13.97 -19.13 22.91
N ASP A 321 13.63 -20.12 22.06
CA ASP A 321 14.62 -21.09 21.61
C ASP A 321 15.68 -20.41 20.72
N GLY A 322 16.96 -20.61 21.04
CA GLY A 322 18.07 -20.06 20.26
C GLY A 322 18.10 -20.59 18.83
N GLU A 323 17.78 -21.89 18.63
CA GLU A 323 17.67 -22.48 17.28
C GLU A 323 16.56 -21.81 16.45
N ARG A 324 15.46 -21.38 17.08
CA ARG A 324 14.40 -20.64 16.39
C ARG A 324 14.89 -19.26 15.89
N LEU A 325 15.70 -18.56 16.71
CA LEU A 325 16.30 -17.28 16.32
C LEU A 325 17.31 -17.46 15.17
N GLU A 326 18.15 -18.51 15.23
CA GLU A 326 19.10 -18.86 14.17
C GLU A 326 18.36 -19.20 12.86
N GLU A 327 17.30 -20.02 12.93
CA GLU A 327 16.47 -20.37 11.79
C GLU A 327 15.85 -19.13 11.11
N ALA A 328 15.38 -18.14 11.91
CA ALA A 328 14.85 -16.89 11.40
C ALA A 328 15.93 -16.10 10.65
N ALA A 329 17.10 -15.92 11.28
CA ALA A 329 18.23 -15.23 10.68
C ALA A 329 18.67 -15.89 9.36
N ASP A 330 18.71 -17.22 9.32
CA ASP A 330 19.06 -17.99 8.13
C ASP A 330 18.04 -17.80 6.97
N ARG A 331 16.73 -17.75 7.27
CA ARG A 331 15.72 -17.45 6.25
C ARG A 331 15.87 -16.05 5.69
N VAL A 332 16.12 -15.05 6.55
CA VAL A 332 16.37 -13.67 6.13
C VAL A 332 17.65 -13.58 5.31
N ALA A 333 18.72 -14.29 5.69
CA ALA A 333 19.96 -14.34 4.93
C ALA A 333 19.73 -14.92 3.52
N ARG A 334 18.96 -16.02 3.40
CA ARG A 334 18.57 -16.58 2.08
C ARG A 334 17.76 -15.61 1.23
N LEU A 335 16.81 -14.85 1.84
CA LEU A 335 16.06 -13.80 1.14
C LEU A 335 17.02 -12.74 0.60
N ARG A 336 17.92 -12.20 1.43
CA ARG A 336 18.90 -11.18 1.04
C ARG A 336 19.80 -11.68 -0.10
N GLY A 337 20.31 -12.91 -0.01
CA GLY A 337 21.09 -13.54 -1.09
C GLY A 337 20.28 -13.71 -2.38
N GLY A 338 18.97 -13.99 -2.30
CA GLY A 338 18.06 -13.99 -3.45
C GLY A 338 17.98 -12.63 -4.12
N LEU A 339 17.71 -11.58 -3.34
CA LEU A 339 17.60 -10.19 -3.80
C LEU A 339 18.91 -9.68 -4.43
N ALA A 340 20.07 -10.03 -3.87
CA ALA A 340 21.37 -9.68 -4.42
C ALA A 340 21.59 -10.30 -5.81
N ARG A 341 21.23 -11.57 -6.00
CA ARG A 341 21.34 -12.28 -7.30
C ARG A 341 20.44 -11.65 -8.35
N THR A 342 19.18 -11.35 -8.01
CA THR A 342 18.23 -10.72 -8.94
C THR A 342 18.73 -9.37 -9.41
N ARG A 343 19.25 -8.55 -8.50
CA ARG A 343 19.85 -7.24 -8.82
C ARG A 343 21.05 -7.38 -9.77
N SER A 344 21.94 -8.35 -9.53
CA SER A 344 23.14 -8.57 -10.36
C SER A 344 22.79 -9.08 -11.76
N ALA A 345 21.64 -9.74 -11.93
CA ALA A 345 21.15 -10.23 -13.21
C ALA A 345 20.43 -9.14 -14.03
N ALA A 346 20.00 -8.05 -13.41
CA ALA A 346 19.35 -6.94 -14.09
C ALA A 346 20.39 -6.20 -14.97
N PRO A 347 20.10 -5.88 -16.26
CA PRO A 347 21.01 -5.09 -17.09
C PRO A 347 21.25 -3.72 -16.42
N ALA A 348 22.52 -3.31 -16.35
CA ALA A 348 22.92 -2.02 -15.77
C ALA A 348 22.09 -0.90 -16.39
N ALA A 349 21.43 -0.09 -15.56
CA ALA A 349 20.71 1.09 -16.01
C ALA A 349 21.70 1.98 -16.77
N VAL A 350 21.44 2.22 -18.06
CA VAL A 350 22.22 3.15 -18.88
C VAL A 350 22.15 4.51 -18.22
N GLY A 351 23.28 4.98 -17.68
CA GLY A 351 23.40 6.25 -17.01
C GLY A 351 22.85 7.37 -17.88
N MET A 352 21.84 8.08 -17.38
CA MET A 352 21.43 9.35 -17.98
C MET A 352 22.51 10.38 -17.65
N SER A 353 23.41 10.61 -18.62
CA SER A 353 24.27 11.78 -18.60
C SER A 353 23.38 13.04 -18.71
N SER A 354 23.48 13.87 -17.71
CA SER A 354 22.98 15.24 -17.74
C SER A 354 23.91 16.07 -18.63
N ASP A 355 23.67 16.11 -19.94
CA ASP A 355 24.28 17.13 -20.79
C ASP A 355 23.43 17.37 -22.04
N SER A 356 23.21 18.65 -22.29
CA SER A 356 22.69 19.30 -23.50
C SER A 356 21.21 19.70 -23.52
N ALA A 357 20.92 20.82 -22.86
CA ALA A 357 19.87 21.74 -23.33
C ALA A 357 20.38 22.54 -24.50
N GLY A 358 20.03 22.13 -25.73
CA GLY A 358 20.19 22.95 -26.95
C GLY A 358 18.80 23.29 -27.51
N PRO A 359 18.57 24.45 -28.10
CA PRO A 359 17.26 24.90 -28.55
C PRO A 359 16.83 24.17 -29.82
N VAL A 360 15.64 23.55 -29.77
CA VAL A 360 15.02 22.85 -30.91
C VAL A 360 14.22 23.84 -31.74
N GLY A 361 14.64 24.00 -32.99
CA GLY A 361 13.96 24.82 -33.99
C GLY A 361 12.62 24.22 -34.43
N ALA A 362 11.66 25.11 -34.75
CA ALA A 362 10.34 24.79 -35.26
C ALA A 362 10.43 24.13 -36.65
N GLY A 363 10.01 22.86 -36.74
CA GLY A 363 9.82 22.16 -38.00
C GLY A 363 8.40 21.60 -38.07
N SER A 364 7.63 22.03 -39.06
CA SER A 364 6.29 21.58 -39.40
C SER A 364 6.29 20.10 -39.82
N VAL A 365 5.42 19.29 -39.24
CA VAL A 365 5.16 17.89 -39.68
C VAL A 365 3.68 17.68 -39.95
N GLY A 366 3.41 17.18 -41.17
CA GLY A 366 2.11 16.99 -41.75
C GLY A 366 1.32 15.83 -41.10
N ALA A 367 0.00 15.93 -41.25
CA ALA A 367 -0.99 14.95 -40.83
C ALA A 367 -0.83 13.62 -41.58
N GLY A 368 -0.59 12.55 -40.82
CA GLY A 368 -0.67 11.17 -41.28
C GLY A 368 -1.57 10.39 -40.35
N SER A 369 -2.66 9.84 -40.91
CA SER A 369 -3.61 8.94 -40.25
C SER A 369 -2.94 7.65 -39.84
N VAL A 370 -3.08 7.20 -38.60
CA VAL A 370 -2.66 5.87 -38.14
C VAL A 370 -3.88 5.05 -37.77
N ASP A 371 -4.09 4.00 -38.55
CA ASP A 371 -5.05 2.91 -38.30
C ASP A 371 -4.63 2.12 -37.06
N ALA A 372 -5.57 1.93 -36.13
CA ALA A 372 -5.38 1.10 -34.94
C ALA A 372 -5.65 -0.38 -35.26
N GLY A 373 -4.60 -1.12 -35.60
CA GLY A 373 -4.62 -2.59 -35.66
C GLY A 373 -4.23 -3.21 -34.30
N PRO A 374 -4.67 -4.46 -33.99
CA PRO A 374 -4.41 -5.09 -32.69
C PRO A 374 -2.93 -5.43 -32.52
N VAL A 375 -2.34 -5.01 -31.41
CA VAL A 375 -0.97 -5.33 -31.02
C VAL A 375 -0.92 -6.78 -30.55
N GLY A 376 -0.48 -7.69 -31.41
CA GLY A 376 -0.15 -9.07 -31.07
C GLY A 376 1.17 -9.14 -30.31
N VAL A 377 1.14 -9.67 -29.10
CA VAL A 377 2.33 -9.97 -28.30
C VAL A 377 2.85 -11.36 -28.73
N GLY A 378 3.86 -11.40 -29.58
CA GLY A 378 4.59 -12.62 -29.91
C GLY A 378 5.66 -12.94 -28.87
N PRO A 379 6.01 -14.25 -28.65
CA PRO A 379 7.06 -14.63 -27.71
C PRO A 379 8.43 -14.44 -28.35
N GLY A 380 9.24 -13.58 -27.73
CA GLY A 380 10.68 -13.47 -28.04
C GLY A 380 11.14 -12.11 -28.50
N ALA A 381 11.32 -11.19 -27.55
CA ALA A 381 12.21 -10.06 -27.75
C ALA A 381 12.80 -9.66 -26.38
N SER A 382 14.10 -9.93 -26.24
CA SER A 382 14.94 -9.35 -25.20
C SER A 382 15.10 -7.84 -25.46
N GLY A 383 14.16 -7.07 -24.97
CA GLY A 383 14.15 -5.63 -25.00
C GLY A 383 13.11 -5.18 -23.98
N LEU A 384 13.51 -5.06 -22.70
CA LEU A 384 12.70 -4.42 -21.66
C LEU A 384 12.51 -2.94 -22.02
N GLY A 385 11.50 -2.66 -22.86
CA GLY A 385 10.93 -1.34 -23.00
C GLY A 385 10.28 -1.00 -21.65
N ARG A 386 10.52 0.18 -21.13
CA ARG A 386 9.92 0.69 -19.88
C ARG A 386 8.40 0.53 -19.93
N VAL A 387 7.87 -0.43 -19.20
CA VAL A 387 6.45 -0.54 -18.89
C VAL A 387 6.22 0.53 -17.82
N GLY A 388 6.00 1.76 -18.19
CA GLY A 388 5.89 2.89 -17.29
C GLY A 388 4.44 3.20 -16.91
N PRO A 389 4.15 4.36 -16.34
CA PRO A 389 2.82 4.82 -15.92
C PRO A 389 1.70 4.69 -16.97
N ALA A 390 2.07 4.51 -18.25
CA ALA A 390 1.12 4.27 -19.34
C ALA A 390 0.25 3.02 -19.12
N VAL A 391 0.81 1.93 -18.56
CA VAL A 391 0.04 0.72 -18.26
C VAL A 391 -0.99 0.98 -17.16
N GLY A 392 -0.64 1.82 -16.18
CA GLY A 392 -1.56 2.22 -15.10
C GLY A 392 -2.79 2.96 -15.65
N LEU A 393 -2.58 3.91 -16.57
CA LEU A 393 -3.69 4.63 -17.21
C LEU A 393 -4.55 3.72 -18.08
N VAL A 394 -3.95 2.79 -18.84
CA VAL A 394 -4.70 1.78 -19.60
C VAL A 394 -5.58 0.94 -18.67
N ALA A 395 -5.05 0.48 -17.54
CA ALA A 395 -5.81 -0.28 -16.57
C ALA A 395 -6.93 0.54 -15.93
N ALA A 396 -6.66 1.79 -15.55
CA ALA A 396 -7.65 2.70 -14.99
C ALA A 396 -8.81 2.98 -15.98
N ARG A 397 -8.50 3.26 -17.25
CA ARG A 397 -9.52 3.47 -18.31
C ARG A 397 -10.45 2.25 -18.47
N ARG A 398 -9.90 1.04 -18.37
CA ARG A 398 -10.68 -0.19 -18.46
C ARG A 398 -11.56 -0.45 -17.24
N ALA A 399 -11.13 0.05 -16.07
CA ALA A 399 -11.84 -0.17 -14.81
C ALA A 399 -13.04 0.75 -14.60
N VAL A 400 -13.04 1.95 -15.19
CA VAL A 400 -14.11 2.93 -14.95
C VAL A 400 -15.46 2.41 -15.46
N GLN A 401 -16.43 2.37 -14.55
CA GLN A 401 -17.83 2.06 -14.88
C GLN A 401 -18.62 3.36 -15.01
N VAL A 402 -19.40 3.45 -16.09
CA VAL A 402 -20.26 4.63 -16.38
C VAL A 402 -21.70 4.20 -16.44
N SER A 403 -22.58 4.92 -15.76
CA SER A 403 -24.04 4.72 -15.87
C SER A 403 -24.78 6.05 -15.93
N GLY A 404 -26.03 6.01 -16.40
CA GLY A 404 -26.85 7.20 -16.62
C GLY A 404 -26.44 8.02 -17.87
N PRO A 405 -27.03 9.20 -18.06
CA PRO A 405 -26.80 10.01 -19.25
C PRO A 405 -25.40 10.63 -19.24
N ARG A 406 -24.71 10.60 -20.39
CA ARG A 406 -23.48 11.37 -20.58
C ARG A 406 -23.80 12.86 -20.67
N ARG A 407 -23.06 13.66 -19.94
CA ARG A 407 -23.21 15.13 -19.89
C ARG A 407 -21.92 15.83 -20.26
N THR A 408 -22.03 16.89 -21.05
CA THR A 408 -20.90 17.77 -21.36
C THR A 408 -20.79 18.84 -20.25
N LEU A 409 -19.59 19.05 -19.74
CA LEU A 409 -19.36 20.06 -18.73
C LEU A 409 -19.30 21.46 -19.32
N SER A 410 -19.96 22.42 -18.65
CA SER A 410 -19.89 23.84 -18.94
C SER A 410 -19.53 24.60 -17.67
N HIS A 411 -18.37 25.25 -17.65
CA HIS A 411 -17.86 26.01 -16.49
C HIS A 411 -18.02 25.24 -15.16
N PRO A 412 -17.43 24.04 -15.01
CA PRO A 412 -17.76 23.14 -13.93
C PRO A 412 -17.46 23.72 -12.55
N VAL A 413 -18.30 23.37 -11.59
CA VAL A 413 -18.01 23.42 -10.15
C VAL A 413 -17.83 21.98 -9.70
N ILE A 414 -16.66 21.66 -9.16
CA ILE A 414 -16.29 20.31 -8.72
C ILE A 414 -16.17 20.33 -7.21
N ILE A 415 -16.97 19.55 -6.55
CA ILE A 415 -16.96 19.40 -5.09
C ILE A 415 -16.28 18.06 -4.77
N GLU A 416 -15.12 18.11 -4.13
CA GLU A 416 -14.43 16.93 -3.60
C GLU A 416 -14.78 16.79 -2.11
N VAL A 417 -15.55 15.76 -1.77
CA VAL A 417 -15.96 15.51 -0.38
C VAL A 417 -14.85 14.70 0.31
N GLU A 418 -14.25 15.30 1.35
CA GLU A 418 -13.16 14.66 2.10
C GLU A 418 -13.65 13.36 2.75
N PRO A 419 -13.05 12.21 2.45
CA PRO A 419 -13.44 10.92 2.99
C PRO A 419 -13.02 10.78 4.47
N ARG A 420 -13.57 9.77 5.14
CA ARG A 420 -13.00 9.31 6.40
C ARG A 420 -11.58 8.82 6.17
N GLU A 421 -10.69 9.11 7.13
CA GLU A 421 -9.30 8.71 7.07
C GLU A 421 -9.18 7.18 7.09
N ASN A 422 -8.36 6.63 6.18
CA ASN A 422 -7.94 5.23 6.20
C ASN A 422 -6.46 5.22 6.62
N ILE A 423 -6.16 4.60 7.77
CA ILE A 423 -4.82 4.64 8.36
C ILE A 423 -3.78 3.97 7.46
N ALA A 424 -4.14 2.87 6.79
CA ALA A 424 -3.23 2.16 5.88
C ALA A 424 -2.87 2.99 4.65
N ALA A 425 -3.84 3.71 4.07
CA ALA A 425 -3.62 4.59 2.93
C ALA A 425 -2.95 5.90 3.34
N GLY A 426 -3.31 6.44 4.52
CA GLY A 426 -2.91 7.78 4.93
C GLY A 426 -3.56 8.86 4.07
N ARG A 427 -3.01 10.08 4.13
CA ARG A 427 -3.42 11.18 3.25
C ARG A 427 -2.54 11.17 2.01
N PHE A 428 -3.12 11.08 0.85
CA PHE A 428 -2.44 11.15 -0.45
C PHE A 428 -3.18 12.07 -1.41
N GLY A 429 -2.50 12.48 -2.50
CA GLY A 429 -3.12 13.28 -3.56
C GLY A 429 -4.19 12.49 -4.30
N TRP A 430 -5.44 12.97 -4.32
CA TRP A 430 -6.56 12.37 -5.02
C TRP A 430 -7.50 13.43 -5.58
N GLY A 431 -8.46 13.02 -6.41
CA GLY A 431 -9.49 13.89 -6.98
C GLY A 431 -9.16 14.40 -8.38
N LEU A 432 -10.03 15.27 -8.90
CA LEU A 432 -9.96 15.77 -10.27
C LEU A 432 -9.14 17.08 -10.41
N GLY A 433 -8.66 17.62 -9.29
CA GLY A 433 -7.96 18.90 -9.23
C GLY A 433 -6.87 19.12 -10.29
N PRO A 434 -5.98 18.14 -10.57
CA PRO A 434 -4.91 18.32 -11.55
C PRO A 434 -5.38 18.58 -13.00
N TRP A 435 -6.61 18.21 -13.34
CA TRP A 435 -7.17 18.38 -14.68
C TRP A 435 -8.29 19.41 -14.75
N ALA A 436 -8.74 19.91 -13.62
CA ALA A 436 -9.85 20.84 -13.52
C ALA A 436 -9.42 22.27 -13.84
N PRO A 437 -10.30 23.12 -14.39
CA PRO A 437 -10.01 24.54 -14.55
C PRO A 437 -9.65 25.20 -13.22
N ALA A 438 -8.72 26.14 -13.23
CA ALA A 438 -8.30 26.85 -12.03
C ALA A 438 -9.50 27.47 -11.28
N GLY A 439 -9.56 27.25 -9.97
CA GLY A 439 -10.64 27.77 -9.12
C GLY A 439 -12.00 27.07 -9.25
N SER A 440 -12.07 25.93 -9.98
CA SER A 440 -13.31 25.17 -10.12
C SER A 440 -13.48 24.05 -9.07
N VAL A 441 -12.41 23.66 -8.37
CA VAL A 441 -12.41 22.58 -7.37
C VAL A 441 -12.53 23.16 -5.96
N HIS A 442 -13.46 22.61 -5.20
CA HIS A 442 -13.72 22.97 -3.81
C HIS A 442 -13.72 21.70 -2.97
N ARG A 443 -12.81 21.61 -2.01
CA ARG A 443 -12.82 20.54 -1.00
C ARG A 443 -13.77 20.88 0.13
N VAL A 444 -14.62 19.95 0.47
CA VAL A 444 -15.60 20.11 1.54
C VAL A 444 -15.55 18.91 2.49
N SER A 445 -15.86 19.14 3.77
CA SER A 445 -16.09 18.03 4.70
C SER A 445 -17.38 17.28 4.33
N ALA A 446 -17.59 16.11 4.89
CA ALA A 446 -18.84 15.36 4.77
C ALA A 446 -20.08 16.17 5.22
N ALA A 447 -19.91 17.12 6.15
CA ALA A 447 -20.94 18.07 6.58
C ALA A 447 -21.10 19.27 5.62
N GLY A 448 -20.43 19.30 4.46
CA GLY A 448 -20.49 20.36 3.46
C GLY A 448 -19.73 21.63 3.82
N ARG A 449 -18.85 21.62 4.83
CA ARG A 449 -18.02 22.78 5.18
C ARG A 449 -16.84 22.90 4.22
N LEU A 450 -16.58 24.09 3.69
CA LEU A 450 -15.42 24.35 2.87
C LEU A 450 -14.13 24.15 3.69
N LEU A 451 -13.26 23.28 3.21
CA LEU A 451 -11.93 23.06 3.76
C LEU A 451 -10.99 23.99 2.99
N ASN A 452 -10.51 25.06 3.65
CA ASN A 452 -9.53 25.96 3.02
C ASN A 452 -8.31 25.16 2.59
N GLY A 453 -7.80 25.42 1.39
CA GLY A 453 -6.69 24.73 0.75
C GLY A 453 -5.40 24.76 1.57
N ALA A 454 -5.33 23.92 2.59
CA ALA A 454 -4.08 23.50 3.17
C ALA A 454 -3.45 22.52 2.19
N GLY A 455 -2.37 22.92 1.56
CA GLY A 455 -1.51 22.02 0.81
C GLY A 455 -1.17 20.81 1.69
N LEU A 456 -0.89 19.67 1.05
CA LEU A 456 -0.37 18.45 1.66
C LEU A 456 1.01 18.75 2.28
N GLY A 457 1.02 19.40 3.46
CA GLY A 457 2.20 19.53 4.32
C GLY A 457 2.10 18.52 5.46
N PRO A 458 3.23 18.18 6.13
CA PRO A 458 3.20 17.33 7.30
C PRO A 458 2.23 17.92 8.34
N ALA A 459 1.49 17.05 9.00
CA ALA A 459 0.44 17.40 9.96
C ALA A 459 1.00 18.29 11.08
N ASP A 460 0.81 19.59 10.96
CA ASP A 460 0.80 20.46 12.14
C ASP A 460 -0.61 20.41 12.72
N ASP A 461 -0.72 19.78 13.87
CA ASP A 461 -1.87 19.80 14.76
C ASP A 461 -2.12 21.21 15.31
N ALA A 462 -2.60 22.09 14.47
CA ALA A 462 -3.17 23.35 14.90
C ALA A 462 -4.30 23.73 13.94
N ALA A 463 -5.48 23.20 14.21
CA ALA A 463 -6.70 23.72 13.64
C ALA A 463 -6.76 25.22 13.91
N SER A 464 -6.46 26.02 12.91
CA SER A 464 -6.80 27.43 12.90
C SER A 464 -8.32 27.56 13.02
N ALA A 465 -8.77 27.85 14.22
CA ALA A 465 -10.12 28.27 14.51
C ALA A 465 -10.31 29.67 13.89
N ALA A 466 -10.89 29.73 12.72
CA ALA A 466 -11.65 30.80 12.06
C ALA A 466 -11.56 30.64 10.54
N GLY A 467 -12.22 29.58 10.02
CA GLY A 467 -12.49 29.47 8.58
C GLY A 467 -13.84 30.09 8.23
N PRO A 468 -14.08 30.44 6.96
CA PRO A 468 -15.37 30.94 6.49
C PRO A 468 -16.47 29.95 6.84
N GLY A 469 -17.66 30.47 7.15
CA GLY A 469 -18.81 29.72 7.68
C GLY A 469 -19.26 28.52 6.85
N PRO A 470 -20.20 27.73 7.34
CA PRO A 470 -20.63 26.48 6.70
C PRO A 470 -21.14 26.78 5.29
N VAL A 471 -20.48 26.20 4.28
CA VAL A 471 -21.06 26.05 2.96
C VAL A 471 -21.89 24.78 3.04
N ASP A 472 -23.16 24.90 3.38
CA ASP A 472 -24.15 23.83 3.33
C ASP A 472 -24.48 23.50 1.84
N ALA A 473 -25.32 22.51 1.62
CA ALA A 473 -25.77 22.17 0.27
C ALA A 473 -26.31 23.40 -0.48
N ALA A 474 -26.95 24.35 0.22
CA ALA A 474 -27.48 25.59 -0.40
C ALA A 474 -26.37 26.50 -0.94
N GLY A 475 -25.27 26.65 -0.21
CA GLY A 475 -24.10 27.42 -0.65
C GLY A 475 -23.43 26.81 -1.87
N ILE A 476 -23.29 25.47 -1.90
CA ILE A 476 -22.78 24.72 -3.08
C ILE A 476 -23.68 24.97 -4.30
N LEU A 477 -24.99 24.83 -4.11
CA LEU A 477 -25.98 25.03 -5.17
C LEU A 477 -25.98 26.46 -5.71
N ALA A 478 -25.83 27.46 -4.83
CA ALA A 478 -25.70 28.86 -5.22
C ALA A 478 -24.43 29.11 -6.07
N ALA A 479 -23.29 28.55 -5.66
CA ALA A 479 -22.03 28.66 -6.39
C ALA A 479 -22.09 27.96 -7.76
N ALA A 480 -22.91 26.91 -7.89
CA ALA A 480 -23.09 26.16 -9.13
C ALA A 480 -24.25 26.66 -10.01
N ALA A 481 -24.88 27.80 -9.68
CA ALA A 481 -25.98 28.33 -10.47
C ALA A 481 -25.56 28.62 -11.92
N GLY A 482 -26.26 28.01 -12.89
CA GLY A 482 -25.94 28.15 -14.32
C GLY A 482 -24.66 27.42 -14.79
N ARG A 483 -24.06 26.60 -13.93
CA ARG A 483 -22.81 25.86 -14.17
C ARG A 483 -23.05 24.36 -14.02
N SER A 484 -22.20 23.53 -14.64
CA SER A 484 -22.22 22.09 -14.38
C SER A 484 -21.72 21.79 -12.96
N LEU A 485 -22.39 20.89 -12.25
CA LEU A 485 -22.01 20.46 -10.91
C LEU A 485 -21.50 19.02 -10.95
N VAL A 486 -20.29 18.80 -10.44
CA VAL A 486 -19.67 17.49 -10.28
C VAL A 486 -19.41 17.28 -8.79
N ALA A 487 -19.91 16.18 -8.23
CA ALA A 487 -19.56 15.74 -6.88
C ALA A 487 -18.62 14.55 -6.98
N VAL A 488 -17.48 14.64 -6.33
CA VAL A 488 -16.49 13.57 -6.23
C VAL A 488 -16.48 13.09 -4.80
N VAL A 489 -16.74 11.81 -4.62
CA VAL A 489 -16.77 11.15 -3.32
C VAL A 489 -15.87 9.94 -3.32
N ARG A 490 -15.55 9.45 -2.13
CA ARG A 490 -14.76 8.24 -1.93
C ARG A 490 -15.38 7.42 -0.81
N ASP A 491 -15.76 6.18 -1.13
CA ASP A 491 -16.42 5.26 -0.20
C ASP A 491 -17.66 5.87 0.48
N ALA A 492 -18.53 6.54 -0.31
CA ALA A 492 -19.71 7.22 0.21
C ALA A 492 -20.63 6.30 1.02
N HIS A 493 -20.59 4.98 0.77
CA HIS A 493 -21.37 3.99 1.52
C HIS A 493 -21.02 3.93 3.02
N ARG A 494 -19.81 4.35 3.41
CA ARG A 494 -19.31 4.33 4.79
C ARG A 494 -19.70 5.53 5.63
N ASP A 495 -20.18 6.62 4.99
CA ASP A 495 -20.46 7.87 5.67
C ASP A 495 -21.84 8.42 5.37
N GLU A 496 -22.73 8.37 6.37
CA GLU A 496 -24.10 8.86 6.26
C GLU A 496 -24.19 10.36 5.97
N GLN A 497 -23.21 11.16 6.44
CA GLN A 497 -23.19 12.59 6.15
C GLN A 497 -22.88 12.85 4.69
N THR A 498 -21.89 12.15 4.12
CA THR A 498 -21.58 12.20 2.69
C THR A 498 -22.76 11.77 1.84
N LYS A 499 -23.43 10.65 2.18
CA LYS A 499 -24.65 10.20 1.48
C LYS A 499 -25.76 11.23 1.55
N SER A 500 -25.99 11.82 2.71
CA SER A 500 -27.03 12.85 2.91
C SER A 500 -26.73 14.10 2.10
N LEU A 501 -25.48 14.59 2.09
CA LEU A 501 -25.04 15.74 1.30
C LEU A 501 -25.27 15.49 -0.19
N VAL A 502 -24.76 14.37 -0.72
CA VAL A 502 -24.89 14.03 -2.14
C VAL A 502 -26.37 13.84 -2.53
N SER A 503 -27.18 13.21 -1.67
CA SER A 503 -28.62 13.03 -1.92
C SER A 503 -29.35 14.36 -1.98
N ALA A 504 -29.04 15.31 -1.10
CA ALA A 504 -29.60 16.67 -1.13
C ALA A 504 -29.19 17.43 -2.40
N LEU A 505 -27.92 17.32 -2.81
CA LEU A 505 -27.45 17.91 -4.07
C LEU A 505 -28.15 17.32 -5.30
N LEU A 506 -28.31 16.00 -5.34
CA LEU A 506 -29.02 15.30 -6.43
C LEU A 506 -30.50 15.67 -6.51
N ALA A 507 -31.17 15.80 -5.36
CA ALA A 507 -32.57 16.23 -5.31
C ALA A 507 -32.76 17.65 -5.88
N ALA A 508 -31.81 18.56 -5.60
CA ALA A 508 -31.86 19.94 -6.10
C ALA A 508 -31.32 20.08 -7.55
N ARG A 509 -30.39 19.23 -7.94
CA ARG A 509 -29.71 19.23 -9.24
C ARG A 509 -29.65 17.81 -9.82
N PRO A 510 -30.75 17.35 -10.44
CA PRO A 510 -30.79 16.02 -11.09
C PRO A 510 -29.80 15.88 -12.25
N ASP A 511 -29.23 16.97 -12.71
CA ASP A 511 -28.17 17.03 -13.73
C ASP A 511 -26.75 16.93 -13.15
N LEU A 512 -26.59 16.82 -11.82
CA LEU A 512 -25.32 16.59 -11.17
C LEU A 512 -24.65 15.32 -11.71
N ILE A 513 -23.33 15.37 -11.89
CA ILE A 513 -22.50 14.19 -12.18
C ILE A 513 -21.83 13.75 -10.89
N LEU A 514 -22.05 12.48 -10.52
CA LEU A 514 -21.42 11.88 -9.35
C LEU A 514 -20.24 11.01 -9.78
N VAL A 515 -19.07 11.21 -9.18
CA VAL A 515 -17.87 10.40 -9.35
C VAL A 515 -17.54 9.73 -8.03
N GLU A 516 -17.67 8.40 -7.96
CA GLU A 516 -17.27 7.58 -6.82
C GLU A 516 -15.86 7.04 -7.08
N MET A 517 -14.90 7.49 -6.27
CA MET A 517 -13.48 7.08 -6.37
C MET A 517 -13.09 6.00 -5.34
N GLY A 518 -14.07 5.42 -4.66
CA GLY A 518 -13.92 4.25 -3.79
C GLY A 518 -14.68 3.04 -4.32
N LEU A 519 -15.15 2.18 -3.40
CA LEU A 519 -16.00 1.05 -3.74
C LEU A 519 -17.45 1.50 -3.91
N PRO A 520 -18.10 1.18 -5.05
CA PRO A 520 -19.45 1.66 -5.38
C PRO A 520 -20.55 0.83 -4.68
N PHE A 521 -20.45 0.59 -3.37
CA PHE A 521 -21.45 -0.14 -2.60
C PHE A 521 -22.74 0.67 -2.36
N TRP A 522 -22.62 2.00 -2.33
CA TRP A 522 -23.78 2.88 -2.42
C TRP A 522 -23.98 3.34 -3.85
N ARG A 523 -25.20 3.20 -4.37
CA ARG A 523 -25.57 3.63 -5.71
C ARG A 523 -26.51 4.82 -5.61
N PRO A 524 -26.30 5.87 -6.43
CA PRO A 524 -27.25 6.96 -6.53
C PRO A 524 -28.56 6.51 -7.16
N PRO A 525 -29.63 7.33 -7.10
CA PRO A 525 -30.88 7.06 -7.80
C PRO A 525 -30.69 6.77 -9.29
N GLU A 526 -31.53 5.88 -9.84
CA GLU A 526 -31.52 5.54 -11.27
C GLU A 526 -31.64 6.81 -12.14
N GLY A 527 -30.92 6.85 -13.26
CA GLY A 527 -30.87 8.02 -14.14
C GLY A 527 -29.83 9.09 -13.75
N THR A 528 -29.14 8.94 -12.62
CA THR A 528 -28.00 9.81 -12.26
C THR A 528 -26.83 9.58 -13.21
N SER A 529 -26.19 10.66 -13.68
CA SER A 529 -24.89 10.59 -14.36
C SER A 529 -23.83 10.14 -13.35
N TYR A 530 -23.29 8.92 -13.48
CA TYR A 530 -22.46 8.31 -12.46
C TYR A 530 -21.24 7.62 -13.06
N LEU A 531 -20.06 7.87 -12.45
CA LEU A 531 -18.81 7.22 -12.75
C LEU A 531 -18.29 6.53 -11.48
N ALA A 532 -17.79 5.29 -11.58
CA ALA A 532 -17.11 4.59 -10.49
C ALA A 532 -15.71 4.17 -10.95
N THR A 533 -14.68 4.55 -10.21
CA THR A 533 -13.27 4.33 -10.58
C THR A 533 -12.59 3.19 -9.82
N TYR A 534 -13.23 2.66 -8.77
CA TYR A 534 -12.72 1.58 -7.92
C TYR A 534 -11.36 1.87 -7.27
N GLY A 535 -11.08 3.13 -6.98
CA GLY A 535 -9.86 3.63 -6.35
C GLY A 535 -9.62 5.10 -6.70
N ALA A 536 -8.87 5.78 -5.84
CA ALA A 536 -8.62 7.22 -5.95
C ALA A 536 -7.19 7.56 -6.42
N SER A 537 -6.53 6.62 -7.10
CA SER A 537 -5.21 6.85 -7.68
C SER A 537 -5.22 7.99 -8.70
N ARG A 538 -4.05 8.57 -8.97
CA ARG A 538 -3.89 9.56 -10.04
C ARG A 538 -4.33 9.00 -11.41
N ALA A 539 -4.01 7.72 -11.69
CA ALA A 539 -4.45 7.07 -12.93
C ALA A 539 -5.98 6.96 -13.02
N SER A 540 -6.64 6.59 -11.92
CA SER A 540 -8.11 6.50 -11.85
C SER A 540 -8.77 7.88 -12.01
N ALA A 541 -8.20 8.90 -11.36
CA ALA A 541 -8.67 10.29 -11.50
C ALA A 541 -8.48 10.81 -12.94
N HIS A 542 -7.36 10.49 -13.59
CA HIS A 542 -7.12 10.86 -14.99
C HIS A 542 -8.15 10.23 -15.92
N ALA A 543 -8.40 8.92 -15.78
CA ALA A 543 -9.40 8.23 -16.59
C ALA A 543 -10.83 8.81 -16.41
N ALA A 544 -11.21 9.21 -15.19
CA ALA A 544 -12.46 9.92 -14.95
C ALA A 544 -12.46 11.33 -15.57
N ALA A 545 -11.34 12.06 -15.49
CA ALA A 545 -11.20 13.39 -16.08
C ALA A 545 -11.34 13.39 -17.61
N GLU A 546 -10.81 12.37 -18.29
CA GLU A 546 -11.00 12.18 -19.74
C GLU A 546 -12.47 11.97 -20.10
N LEU A 547 -13.20 11.13 -19.36
CA LEU A 547 -14.62 10.89 -19.58
C LEU A 547 -15.50 12.11 -19.34
N LEU A 548 -15.01 13.03 -18.49
CA LEU A 548 -15.65 14.31 -18.19
C LEU A 548 -15.24 15.43 -19.16
N GLY A 549 -14.28 15.18 -20.06
CA GLY A 549 -13.73 16.21 -20.97
C GLY A 549 -12.84 17.25 -20.26
N LEU A 550 -12.30 16.92 -19.10
CA LEU A 550 -11.36 17.76 -18.34
C LEU A 550 -9.90 17.52 -18.77
N ALA A 551 -9.58 16.32 -19.25
CA ALA A 551 -8.27 15.94 -19.77
C ALA A 551 -8.37 15.49 -21.22
N PRO A 552 -7.31 15.61 -22.04
CA PRO A 552 -7.27 15.01 -23.37
C PRO A 552 -7.26 13.47 -23.25
N ALA A 553 -7.98 12.79 -24.13
CA ALA A 553 -8.09 11.33 -24.17
C ALA A 553 -6.81 10.64 -24.70
#